data_23d0247547622e9cf6deae59cd4b5029
#
_entry.id   23d0247547622e9cf6deae59cd4b5029
#
_cell.length_a   1.000
_cell.length_b   1.000
_cell.length_c   1.000
_cell.angle_alpha   90.00
_cell.angle_beta   90.00
_cell.angle_gamma   90.00
#
_symmetry.space_group_name_H-M   'P 1'
#
loop_
_entity.id
_entity.type
_entity.pdbx_description
1 polymer ?
#
loop_
_entity_poly.entity_id
_entity_poly.type
_entity_poly.pdbx_seq_one_letter_code
_entity_poly.pdbx_strand_id
1 'polypeptide(L)'
;MFASRRRISSLPQMCITGCVTLYALALVASATAPAAAQSTPPASERSAALLDSLLRANRHPIALQGGSLSGPGARLLLDAARDAQFFMIGESHNGADTPHFTSALFDAIRTHGYGYYAIEYGPVLGRMLSRAGVRGNEDATLALGRRYPHAFQFWNDEELLAMTSIGKSSVAKGDPIWGLDNEWGALHALDRLATLAPNDSARERVRALIARVHPVEARRPLAPGDLPRFISGADSTKFDALRTAFASRPSSEAAFLLDALEKSNRIYLNNRAAGQGALTGWWSNAERERYIKDNFVRNYRAAVRAGDSLPRVLLKFGSVHAGNWLSATNVHTIGSFVHEFAIANGGDAFHMVAWLVNEPGTYWTLAESPEYLPLANVGSTTQWTVVDLRPLRPFAHAGRLSSMSREIRALLFAYDAVLLIGGGTRGTHQKLGDAR
;
A
#
# COMPACT_ATOMS: atom_id res chain seq x y z
N MET A 1 7.86 26.21 41.47
CA MET A 1 8.85 27.12 42.09
C MET A 1 9.86 27.48 41.04
N PHE A 2 10.14 28.78 40.97
CA PHE A 2 11.05 29.55 40.11
C PHE A 2 10.52 30.00 38.74
N ALA A 3 9.91 31.17 38.79
CA ALA A 3 9.75 32.11 37.71
C ALA A 3 11.03 32.97 37.55
N SER A 4 11.44 33.23 36.32
CA SER A 4 12.39 34.31 36.04
C SER A 4 11.94 35.03 34.77
N ARG A 5 11.34 36.22 34.98
CA ARG A 5 11.11 37.23 33.95
C ARG A 5 12.41 37.99 33.70
N ARG A 6 12.87 38.08 32.45
CA ARG A 6 13.82 39.14 32.05
C ARG A 6 13.13 40.14 31.13
N ARG A 7 13.15 41.39 31.54
CA ARG A 7 12.76 42.58 30.77
C ARG A 7 13.83 42.86 29.72
N ILE A 8 13.39 43.24 28.53
CA ILE A 8 14.25 43.80 27.49
C ILE A 8 13.97 45.29 27.46
N SER A 9 15.03 46.04 27.63
CA SER A 9 15.12 47.50 27.67
C SER A 9 15.01 48.13 26.29
N SER A 10 14.35 49.28 26.27
CA SER A 10 14.17 50.24 25.17
C SER A 10 15.50 50.84 24.70
N LEU A 11 15.66 51.03 23.39
CA LEU A 11 16.66 51.88 22.76
C LEU A 11 16.00 53.11 22.11
N PRO A 12 16.68 54.28 22.06
CA PRO A 12 16.07 55.58 21.83
C PRO A 12 15.94 55.94 20.34
N GLN A 13 14.92 56.77 20.08
CA GLN A 13 14.74 57.49 18.81
C GLN A 13 15.83 58.57 18.64
N MET A 14 16.46 58.57 17.47
CA MET A 14 17.26 59.72 16.98
C MET A 14 16.48 60.47 15.89
N CYS A 15 16.10 61.69 16.21
CA CYS A 15 15.66 62.69 15.26
C CYS A 15 16.85 63.22 14.46
N ILE A 16 16.76 63.27 13.15
CA ILE A 16 17.61 64.11 12.31
C ILE A 16 16.71 65.01 11.45
N THR A 17 16.73 66.29 11.76
CA THR A 17 16.19 67.40 11.00
C THR A 17 17.25 67.86 10.02
N GLY A 18 16.94 68.10 8.77
CA GLY A 18 17.91 68.70 7.83
C GLY A 18 17.45 68.97 6.41
N CYS A 19 17.14 70.20 6.17
CA CYS A 19 17.26 71.01 4.95
C CYS A 19 16.49 70.66 3.67
N VAL A 20 15.53 71.54 3.43
CA VAL A 20 14.88 71.80 2.15
C VAL A 20 15.84 72.56 1.23
N THR A 21 16.07 72.07 0.00
CA THR A 21 16.59 72.88 -1.11
C THR A 21 15.71 72.68 -2.33
N LEU A 22 14.98 73.77 -2.67
CA LEU A 22 14.18 73.88 -3.91
C LEU A 22 15.12 73.95 -5.14
N TYR A 23 14.97 73.05 -6.08
CA TYR A 23 15.37 73.28 -7.47
C TYR A 23 14.13 73.06 -8.39
N ALA A 24 13.69 74.15 -8.98
CA ALA A 24 12.71 74.13 -10.04
C ALA A 24 13.41 73.65 -11.35
N LEU A 25 12.95 72.58 -11.94
CA LEU A 25 13.35 72.16 -13.29
C LEU A 25 12.11 71.84 -14.12
N ALA A 26 12.15 72.35 -15.34
CA ALA A 26 11.10 72.43 -16.34
C ALA A 26 10.46 71.07 -16.64
N LEU A 27 9.12 71.07 -16.75
CA LEU A 27 8.33 69.99 -17.32
C LEU A 27 8.59 69.88 -18.87
N VAL A 28 9.24 68.77 -19.28
CA VAL A 28 9.06 68.23 -20.61
C VAL A 28 8.04 67.09 -20.44
N ALA A 29 6.81 67.36 -20.88
CA ALA A 29 5.76 66.33 -20.90
C ALA A 29 6.01 65.37 -22.07
N SER A 30 6.80 64.32 -21.80
CA SER A 30 6.81 63.13 -22.66
C SER A 30 5.62 62.27 -22.21
N ALA A 31 4.60 62.24 -23.02
CA ALA A 31 3.48 61.30 -22.87
C ALA A 31 3.99 59.86 -23.06
N THR A 32 4.56 59.27 -22.00
CA THR A 32 4.74 57.83 -21.95
C THR A 32 3.36 57.22 -21.66
N ALA A 33 2.83 56.49 -22.67
CA ALA A 33 1.66 55.63 -22.44
C ALA A 33 1.88 54.79 -21.17
N PRO A 34 0.88 54.68 -20.29
CA PRO A 34 1.06 53.82 -19.11
C PRO A 34 1.33 52.40 -19.59
N ALA A 35 2.53 51.91 -19.33
CA ALA A 35 2.79 50.47 -19.42
C ALA A 35 1.72 49.81 -18.56
N ALA A 36 0.86 49.02 -19.20
CA ALA A 36 -0.17 48.27 -18.51
C ALA A 36 0.54 47.52 -17.39
N ALA A 37 0.32 47.93 -16.15
CA ALA A 37 0.85 47.24 -14.99
C ALA A 37 0.27 45.83 -15.06
N GLN A 38 1.09 44.84 -15.45
CA GLN A 38 0.70 43.47 -15.42
C GLN A 38 0.37 43.16 -13.95
N SER A 39 -0.92 43.02 -13.68
CA SER A 39 -1.39 42.68 -12.32
C SER A 39 -0.74 41.38 -11.90
N THR A 40 0.03 41.38 -10.84
CA THR A 40 0.63 40.17 -10.30
C THR A 40 -0.50 39.19 -9.97
N PRO A 41 -0.48 37.98 -10.51
CA PRO A 41 -1.55 37.00 -10.28
C PRO A 41 -1.80 36.79 -8.77
N PRO A 42 -3.04 36.45 -8.37
CA PRO A 42 -3.35 36.12 -6.98
C PRO A 42 -2.42 35.06 -6.42
N ALA A 43 -2.20 35.03 -5.11
CA ALA A 43 -1.30 34.08 -4.45
C ALA A 43 -1.70 32.61 -4.71
N SER A 44 -3.00 32.34 -4.78
CA SER A 44 -3.55 31.01 -5.11
C SER A 44 -3.21 30.56 -6.51
N GLU A 45 -3.31 31.46 -7.52
CA GLU A 45 -2.96 31.16 -8.90
C GLU A 45 -1.46 30.89 -9.06
N ARG A 46 -0.62 31.70 -8.42
CA ARG A 46 0.83 31.48 -8.43
C ARG A 46 1.21 30.16 -7.77
N SER A 47 0.52 29.78 -6.69
CA SER A 47 0.71 28.50 -6.02
C SER A 47 0.28 27.32 -6.89
N ALA A 48 -0.86 27.43 -7.60
CA ALA A 48 -1.34 26.40 -8.51
C ALA A 48 -0.41 26.23 -9.72
N ALA A 49 0.04 27.34 -10.33
CA ALA A 49 1.00 27.31 -11.42
C ALA A 49 2.36 26.70 -11.00
N LEU A 50 2.82 26.99 -9.78
CA LEU A 50 4.04 26.39 -9.24
C LEU A 50 3.87 24.90 -9.03
N LEU A 51 2.74 24.43 -8.49
CA LEU A 51 2.45 23.01 -8.30
C LEU A 51 2.46 22.27 -9.65
N ASP A 52 1.74 22.79 -10.66
CA ASP A 52 1.71 22.19 -12.01
C ASP A 52 3.12 22.14 -12.63
N SER A 53 3.88 23.23 -12.54
CA SER A 53 5.26 23.29 -13.04
C SER A 53 6.16 22.23 -12.37
N LEU A 54 6.09 22.10 -11.04
CA LEU A 54 6.89 21.11 -10.29
C LEU A 54 6.50 19.68 -10.63
N LEU A 55 5.20 19.39 -10.74
CA LEU A 55 4.73 18.06 -11.13
C LEU A 55 5.23 17.70 -12.55
N ARG A 56 5.13 18.62 -13.51
CA ARG A 56 5.61 18.41 -14.90
C ARG A 56 7.13 18.25 -14.97
N ALA A 57 7.89 19.01 -14.18
CA ALA A 57 9.34 18.94 -14.17
C ALA A 57 9.87 17.60 -13.60
N ASN A 58 9.09 16.96 -12.73
CA ASN A 58 9.49 15.72 -12.04
C ASN A 58 8.74 14.48 -12.57
N ARG A 59 8.17 14.53 -13.76
CA ARG A 59 7.55 13.39 -14.41
C ARG A 59 8.54 12.65 -15.29
N HIS A 60 8.51 11.34 -15.23
CA HIS A 60 9.41 10.44 -15.93
C HIS A 60 8.60 9.36 -16.66
N PRO A 61 8.58 9.37 -18.00
CA PRO A 61 7.92 8.30 -18.76
C PRO A 61 8.50 6.94 -18.42
N ILE A 62 7.63 5.93 -18.33
CA ILE A 62 7.98 4.53 -18.10
C ILE A 62 7.17 3.65 -19.05
N ALA A 63 7.75 2.59 -19.54
CA ALA A 63 7.08 1.60 -20.35
C ALA A 63 7.30 0.19 -19.80
N LEU A 64 6.26 -0.64 -19.90
CA LEU A 64 6.32 -2.08 -19.66
C LEU A 64 6.12 -2.78 -21.00
N GLN A 65 7.16 -3.47 -21.47
CA GLN A 65 7.14 -4.20 -22.74
C GLN A 65 7.80 -5.56 -22.57
N GLY A 66 7.11 -6.62 -22.96
CA GLY A 66 7.63 -7.99 -22.84
C GLY A 66 8.05 -8.39 -21.42
N GLY A 67 7.38 -7.85 -20.40
CA GLY A 67 7.70 -8.11 -18.99
C GLY A 67 8.89 -7.30 -18.46
N SER A 68 9.42 -6.36 -19.23
CA SER A 68 10.57 -5.52 -18.82
C SER A 68 10.19 -4.06 -18.72
N LEU A 69 10.71 -3.37 -17.70
CA LEU A 69 10.54 -1.93 -17.49
C LEU A 69 11.63 -1.15 -18.23
N SER A 70 11.26 -0.04 -18.86
CA SER A 70 12.18 0.83 -19.59
C SER A 70 11.82 2.31 -19.46
N GLY A 71 12.74 3.18 -19.87
CA GLY A 71 12.58 4.63 -19.83
C GLY A 71 13.13 5.31 -18.56
N PRO A 72 13.03 6.66 -18.50
CA PRO A 72 13.51 7.44 -17.34
C PRO A 72 12.87 7.05 -16.03
N GLY A 73 11.56 6.75 -16.01
CA GLY A 73 10.84 6.30 -14.83
C GLY A 73 11.36 4.97 -14.30
N ALA A 74 11.68 4.01 -15.18
CA ALA A 74 12.28 2.75 -14.75
C ALA A 74 13.66 2.97 -14.09
N ARG A 75 14.50 3.82 -14.64
CA ARG A 75 15.82 4.15 -14.02
C ARG A 75 15.64 4.75 -12.64
N LEU A 76 14.73 5.72 -12.47
CA LEU A 76 14.43 6.33 -11.17
C LEU A 76 14.03 5.28 -10.13
N LEU A 77 13.15 4.33 -10.49
CA LEU A 77 12.69 3.28 -9.58
C LEU A 77 13.79 2.27 -9.25
N LEU A 78 14.63 1.90 -10.24
CA LEU A 78 15.76 0.99 -10.03
C LEU A 78 16.85 1.64 -9.16
N ASP A 79 17.13 2.93 -9.33
CA ASP A 79 18.06 3.67 -8.49
C ASP A 79 17.53 3.74 -7.04
N ALA A 80 16.24 4.05 -6.86
CA ALA A 80 15.62 4.02 -5.55
C ALA A 80 15.67 2.62 -4.90
N ALA A 81 15.40 1.58 -5.68
CA ALA A 81 15.47 0.20 -5.18
C ALA A 81 16.88 -0.26 -4.81
N ARG A 82 17.92 0.30 -5.42
CA ARG A 82 19.31 -0.01 -5.04
C ARG A 82 19.61 0.43 -3.62
N ASP A 83 19.12 1.60 -3.24
CA ASP A 83 19.40 2.23 -1.95
C ASP A 83 18.43 1.75 -0.86
N ALA A 84 17.17 1.45 -1.20
CA ALA A 84 16.15 1.04 -0.24
C ALA A 84 16.25 -0.44 0.15
N GLN A 85 16.09 -0.74 1.44
CA GLN A 85 15.92 -2.11 1.94
C GLN A 85 14.49 -2.61 1.67
N PHE A 86 13.49 -1.74 1.80
CA PHE A 86 12.09 -2.05 1.54
C PHE A 86 11.54 -1.16 0.44
N PHE A 87 10.94 -1.77 -0.56
CA PHE A 87 10.26 -1.07 -1.64
C PHE A 87 8.76 -1.30 -1.49
N MET A 88 8.00 -0.25 -1.20
CA MET A 88 6.56 -0.33 -0.97
C MET A 88 5.78 0.18 -2.17
N ILE A 89 4.81 -0.62 -2.63
CA ILE A 89 3.84 -0.24 -3.66
C ILE A 89 2.46 -0.15 -3.02
N GLY A 90 1.87 1.04 -3.06
CA GLY A 90 0.44 1.26 -2.81
C GLY A 90 -0.36 1.08 -4.10
N GLU A 91 -1.56 0.52 -4.03
CA GLU A 91 -2.39 0.35 -5.21
C GLU A 91 -3.87 0.72 -4.99
N SER A 92 -4.58 0.97 -6.10
CA SER A 92 -6.00 0.71 -6.24
C SER A 92 -6.18 -0.73 -6.69
N HIS A 93 -6.98 -1.51 -5.96
CA HIS A 93 -7.17 -2.94 -6.25
C HIS A 93 -7.93 -3.19 -7.57
N ASN A 94 -7.82 -4.43 -8.07
CA ASN A 94 -8.55 -4.97 -9.22
C ASN A 94 -8.11 -4.51 -10.61
N GLY A 95 -7.03 -3.71 -10.74
CA GLY A 95 -6.39 -3.45 -12.03
C GLY A 95 -5.48 -4.60 -12.47
N ALA A 96 -5.32 -4.83 -13.78
CA ALA A 96 -4.38 -5.79 -14.33
C ALA A 96 -2.94 -5.25 -14.37
N ASP A 97 -2.79 -3.94 -14.52
CA ASP A 97 -1.51 -3.31 -14.80
C ASP A 97 -0.57 -3.31 -13.61
N THR A 98 -1.10 -3.10 -12.39
CA THR A 98 -0.28 -3.08 -11.16
C THR A 98 0.38 -4.43 -10.88
N PRO A 99 -0.29 -5.59 -10.98
CA PRO A 99 0.37 -6.90 -10.90
C PRO A 99 1.45 -7.11 -11.95
N HIS A 100 1.20 -6.76 -13.20
CA HIS A 100 2.20 -6.85 -14.27
C HIS A 100 3.42 -5.96 -13.99
N PHE A 101 3.17 -4.71 -13.59
CA PHE A 101 4.23 -3.80 -13.16
C PHE A 101 5.03 -4.37 -11.99
N THR A 102 4.35 -4.88 -10.97
CA THR A 102 4.97 -5.45 -9.76
C THR A 102 5.87 -6.63 -10.09
N SER A 103 5.42 -7.54 -10.95
CA SER A 103 6.22 -8.68 -11.40
C SER A 103 7.47 -8.24 -12.16
N ALA A 104 7.32 -7.29 -13.10
CA ALA A 104 8.45 -6.76 -13.87
C ALA A 104 9.44 -5.98 -12.99
N LEU A 105 8.93 -5.21 -12.02
CA LEU A 105 9.78 -4.51 -11.06
C LEU A 105 10.55 -5.49 -10.18
N PHE A 106 9.89 -6.52 -9.63
CA PHE A 106 10.54 -7.53 -8.80
C PHE A 106 11.68 -8.22 -9.57
N ASP A 107 11.43 -8.61 -10.82
CA ASP A 107 12.43 -9.26 -11.65
C ASP A 107 13.65 -8.34 -11.92
N ALA A 108 13.42 -7.05 -12.10
CA ALA A 108 14.48 -6.06 -12.29
C ALA A 108 15.27 -5.82 -10.99
N ILE A 109 14.61 -5.69 -9.82
CA ILE A 109 15.28 -5.34 -8.55
C ILE A 109 15.86 -6.55 -7.80
N ARG A 110 15.55 -7.80 -8.20
CA ARG A 110 16.14 -9.00 -7.58
C ARG A 110 17.68 -9.00 -7.68
N THR A 111 18.25 -8.37 -8.70
CA THR A 111 19.69 -8.18 -8.85
C THR A 111 20.31 -7.28 -7.76
N HIS A 112 19.46 -6.50 -7.07
CA HIS A 112 19.82 -5.71 -5.89
C HIS A 112 19.55 -6.43 -4.57
N GLY A 113 19.29 -7.75 -4.61
CA GLY A 113 19.11 -8.58 -3.43
C GLY A 113 17.65 -8.68 -2.92
N TYR A 114 16.68 -8.16 -3.67
CA TYR A 114 15.26 -8.39 -3.32
C TYR A 114 14.91 -9.86 -3.53
N GLY A 115 14.65 -10.55 -2.41
CA GLY A 115 14.31 -11.97 -2.43
C GLY A 115 12.86 -12.25 -2.05
N TYR A 116 12.17 -11.30 -1.43
CA TYR A 116 10.88 -11.52 -0.80
C TYR A 116 9.82 -10.56 -1.34
N TYR A 117 8.60 -11.09 -1.45
CA TYR A 117 7.41 -10.32 -1.84
C TYR A 117 6.35 -10.42 -0.74
N ALA A 118 6.01 -9.30 -0.14
CA ALA A 118 5.01 -9.20 0.92
C ALA A 118 3.71 -8.59 0.40
N ILE A 119 2.59 -9.22 0.71
CA ILE A 119 1.29 -8.89 0.13
C ILE A 119 0.17 -8.84 1.16
N GLU A 120 -0.92 -8.16 0.79
CA GLU A 120 -2.14 -7.98 1.57
C GLU A 120 -3.03 -9.25 1.54
N TYR A 121 -2.42 -10.40 1.79
CA TYR A 121 -3.10 -11.68 1.99
C TYR A 121 -2.74 -12.26 3.34
N GLY A 122 -3.56 -13.20 3.82
CA GLY A 122 -3.31 -13.86 5.09
C GLY A 122 -2.04 -14.73 5.10
N PRO A 123 -1.42 -14.92 6.27
CA PRO A 123 -0.15 -15.65 6.39
C PRO A 123 -0.26 -17.13 6.06
N VAL A 124 -1.43 -17.75 6.21
CA VAL A 124 -1.65 -19.15 5.80
C VAL A 124 -1.63 -19.25 4.29
N LEU A 125 -2.41 -18.37 3.62
CA LEU A 125 -2.44 -18.31 2.16
C LEU A 125 -1.05 -17.97 1.59
N GLY A 126 -0.32 -17.01 2.18
CA GLY A 126 1.03 -16.65 1.77
C GLY A 126 2.00 -17.83 1.76
N ARG A 127 1.95 -18.71 2.78
CA ARG A 127 2.74 -19.95 2.79
C ARG A 127 2.33 -20.95 1.71
N MET A 128 1.04 -21.04 1.41
CA MET A 128 0.57 -21.91 0.33
C MET A 128 1.03 -21.41 -1.04
N LEU A 129 0.96 -20.09 -1.26
CA LEU A 129 1.45 -19.43 -2.48
C LEU A 129 2.97 -19.56 -2.63
N SER A 130 3.73 -19.39 -1.55
CA SER A 130 5.18 -19.64 -1.56
C SER A 130 5.51 -21.03 -2.07
N ARG A 131 4.83 -22.05 -1.55
CA ARG A 131 5.07 -23.45 -1.96
C ARG A 131 4.67 -23.71 -3.40
N ALA A 132 3.59 -23.12 -3.88
CA ALA A 132 3.16 -23.22 -5.27
C ALA A 132 4.08 -22.44 -6.22
N GLY A 133 4.42 -21.18 -5.88
CA GLY A 133 5.27 -20.29 -6.66
C GLY A 133 6.70 -20.78 -6.81
N VAL A 134 7.36 -21.22 -5.72
CA VAL A 134 8.73 -21.78 -5.76
C VAL A 134 8.85 -22.96 -6.71
N ARG A 135 7.77 -23.73 -6.89
CA ARG A 135 7.74 -24.81 -7.88
C ARG A 135 7.57 -24.31 -9.32
N GLY A 136 7.37 -23.01 -9.51
CA GLY A 136 7.12 -22.39 -10.82
C GLY A 136 5.87 -22.93 -11.52
N ASN A 137 4.91 -23.41 -10.75
CA ASN A 137 3.74 -24.10 -11.28
C ASN A 137 2.53 -23.15 -11.26
N GLU A 138 2.27 -22.54 -12.43
CA GLU A 138 1.09 -21.69 -12.66
C GLU A 138 -0.20 -22.45 -12.34
N ASP A 139 -0.32 -23.70 -12.79
CA ASP A 139 -1.51 -24.52 -12.56
C ASP A 139 -1.77 -24.75 -11.08
N ALA A 140 -0.72 -24.94 -10.27
CA ALA A 140 -0.85 -25.11 -8.82
C ALA A 140 -1.34 -23.82 -8.15
N THR A 141 -0.86 -22.63 -8.57
CA THR A 141 -1.31 -21.35 -8.04
C THR A 141 -2.76 -21.07 -8.44
N LEU A 142 -3.11 -21.30 -9.71
CA LEU A 142 -4.48 -21.16 -10.18
C LEU A 142 -5.43 -22.17 -9.51
N ALA A 143 -4.96 -23.41 -9.26
CA ALA A 143 -5.73 -24.42 -8.53
C ALA A 143 -6.05 -23.97 -7.09
N LEU A 144 -5.12 -23.27 -6.41
CA LEU A 144 -5.40 -22.67 -5.10
C LEU A 144 -6.51 -21.63 -5.21
N GLY A 145 -6.42 -20.73 -6.21
CA GLY A 145 -7.45 -19.71 -6.46
C GLY A 145 -8.83 -20.32 -6.74
N ARG A 146 -8.90 -21.39 -7.55
CA ARG A 146 -10.15 -22.11 -7.82
C ARG A 146 -10.70 -22.84 -6.60
N ARG A 147 -9.81 -23.45 -5.79
CA ARG A 147 -10.23 -24.23 -4.61
C ARG A 147 -10.65 -23.36 -3.43
N TYR A 148 -10.01 -22.22 -3.24
CA TYR A 148 -10.21 -21.34 -2.08
C TYR A 148 -10.52 -19.90 -2.50
N PRO A 149 -11.55 -19.66 -3.31
CA PRO A 149 -11.81 -18.33 -3.88
C PRO A 149 -11.95 -17.24 -2.84
N HIS A 150 -12.49 -17.55 -1.66
CA HIS A 150 -12.68 -16.60 -0.58
C HIS A 150 -11.43 -16.33 0.27
N ALA A 151 -10.34 -17.06 0.06
CA ALA A 151 -9.06 -16.75 0.68
C ALA A 151 -8.35 -15.59 -0.04
N PHE A 152 -8.72 -15.33 -1.29
CA PHE A 152 -8.13 -14.28 -2.12
C PHE A 152 -8.98 -13.02 -2.10
N GLN A 153 -8.48 -11.98 -1.48
CA GLN A 153 -9.18 -10.72 -1.23
C GLN A 153 -9.36 -9.88 -2.50
N PHE A 154 -8.28 -9.62 -3.21
CA PHE A 154 -8.20 -8.76 -4.39
C PHE A 154 -7.65 -9.56 -5.56
N TRP A 155 -8.31 -10.64 -5.89
CA TRP A 155 -7.78 -11.57 -6.85
C TRP A 155 -8.29 -11.30 -8.26
N ASN A 156 -7.36 -11.43 -9.17
CA ASN A 156 -7.57 -11.58 -10.59
C ASN A 156 -6.49 -12.53 -11.11
N ASP A 157 -6.60 -12.92 -12.36
CA ASP A 157 -5.65 -13.85 -12.99
C ASP A 157 -4.23 -13.26 -12.96
N GLU A 158 -4.11 -11.95 -13.22
CA GLU A 158 -2.85 -11.23 -13.30
C GLU A 158 -2.12 -11.20 -11.95
N GLU A 159 -2.85 -11.05 -10.85
CA GLU A 159 -2.28 -11.08 -9.50
C GLU A 159 -1.70 -12.45 -9.17
N LEU A 160 -2.43 -13.52 -9.48
CA LEU A 160 -1.95 -14.89 -9.24
C LEU A 160 -0.76 -15.25 -10.12
N LEU A 161 -0.76 -14.80 -11.38
CA LEU A 161 0.34 -15.00 -12.30
C LEU A 161 1.59 -14.21 -11.87
N ALA A 162 1.42 -12.97 -11.42
CA ALA A 162 2.51 -12.17 -10.87
C ALA A 162 3.15 -12.87 -9.66
N MET A 163 2.35 -13.36 -8.72
CA MET A 163 2.88 -14.12 -7.56
C MET A 163 3.62 -15.39 -7.97
N THR A 164 3.14 -16.11 -8.99
CA THR A 164 3.83 -17.28 -9.53
C THR A 164 5.17 -16.91 -10.15
N SER A 165 5.20 -15.86 -10.96
CA SER A 165 6.41 -15.34 -11.59
C SER A 165 7.44 -14.89 -10.54
N ILE A 166 7.01 -14.12 -9.55
CA ILE A 166 7.84 -13.64 -8.44
C ILE A 166 8.38 -14.82 -7.62
N GLY A 167 7.52 -15.78 -7.26
CA GLY A 167 7.93 -16.97 -6.52
C GLY A 167 8.98 -17.79 -7.25
N LYS A 168 8.86 -17.89 -8.58
CA LYS A 168 9.81 -18.61 -9.46
C LYS A 168 11.16 -17.88 -9.60
N SER A 169 11.13 -16.55 -9.73
CA SER A 169 12.33 -15.74 -9.95
C SER A 169 13.03 -15.35 -8.64
N SER A 170 12.39 -15.56 -7.48
CA SER A 170 12.91 -15.20 -6.16
C SER A 170 14.24 -15.90 -5.84
N VAL A 171 15.14 -15.13 -5.22
CA VAL A 171 16.42 -15.60 -4.67
C VAL A 171 16.37 -15.78 -3.15
N ALA A 172 15.18 -15.81 -2.58
CA ALA A 172 14.94 -15.96 -1.14
C ALA A 172 15.55 -17.26 -0.58
N LYS A 173 16.09 -17.17 0.63
CA LYS A 173 16.58 -18.36 1.39
C LYS A 173 15.47 -19.06 2.20
N GLY A 174 14.22 -18.64 2.05
CA GLY A 174 13.04 -19.16 2.74
C GLY A 174 11.79 -18.99 1.88
N ASP A 175 10.63 -18.87 2.52
CA ASP A 175 9.37 -18.62 1.82
C ASP A 175 9.42 -17.24 1.12
N PRO A 176 9.33 -17.18 -0.23
CA PRO A 176 9.48 -15.92 -0.96
C PRO A 176 8.25 -15.02 -0.89
N ILE A 177 7.06 -15.57 -0.66
CA ILE A 177 5.81 -14.80 -0.61
C ILE A 177 5.33 -14.72 0.84
N TRP A 178 5.23 -13.50 1.36
CA TRP A 178 4.80 -13.23 2.73
C TRP A 178 3.37 -12.68 2.73
N GLY A 179 2.40 -13.50 3.11
CA GLY A 179 1.07 -13.03 3.46
C GLY A 179 1.13 -12.35 4.82
N LEU A 180 0.70 -11.10 4.90
CA LEU A 180 0.83 -10.31 6.12
C LEU A 180 -0.49 -9.96 6.79
N ASP A 181 -1.57 -9.92 6.02
CA ASP A 181 -2.88 -9.45 6.48
C ASP A 181 -3.67 -10.54 7.23
N ASN A 182 -4.88 -10.23 7.62
CA ASN A 182 -5.81 -11.23 8.14
C ASN A 182 -6.30 -12.16 7.02
N GLU A 183 -6.68 -13.39 7.39
CA GLU A 183 -7.29 -14.32 6.45
C GLU A 183 -8.69 -13.84 6.05
N TRP A 184 -9.04 -13.98 4.76
CA TRP A 184 -10.37 -13.61 4.25
C TRP A 184 -11.36 -14.75 4.28
N GLY A 185 -10.90 -15.97 4.07
CA GLY A 185 -11.64 -17.19 4.21
C GLY A 185 -11.03 -18.11 5.26
N ALA A 186 -11.74 -19.14 5.68
CA ALA A 186 -11.27 -20.12 6.64
C ALA A 186 -10.97 -21.48 6.01
N LEU A 187 -11.58 -21.79 4.86
CA LEU A 187 -11.57 -23.14 4.28
C LEU A 187 -10.17 -23.70 4.06
N HIS A 188 -9.25 -22.91 3.53
CA HIS A 188 -7.88 -23.32 3.26
C HIS A 188 -7.10 -23.68 4.55
N ALA A 189 -7.32 -22.94 5.63
CA ALA A 189 -6.72 -23.24 6.92
C ALA A 189 -7.37 -24.44 7.59
N LEU A 190 -8.70 -24.60 7.48
CA LEU A 190 -9.45 -25.74 8.01
C LEU A 190 -9.07 -27.04 7.29
N ASP A 191 -8.94 -27.03 5.96
CA ASP A 191 -8.47 -28.21 5.20
C ASP A 191 -7.10 -28.68 5.71
N ARG A 192 -6.19 -27.71 5.97
CA ARG A 192 -4.87 -28.05 6.53
C ARG A 192 -4.97 -28.56 7.96
N LEU A 193 -5.80 -27.96 8.83
CA LEU A 193 -6.05 -28.43 10.19
C LEU A 193 -6.57 -29.87 10.20
N ALA A 194 -7.46 -30.24 9.27
CA ALA A 194 -7.97 -31.62 9.17
C ALA A 194 -6.84 -32.64 8.97
N THR A 195 -5.78 -32.27 8.24
CA THR A 195 -4.61 -33.16 8.02
C THR A 195 -3.68 -33.23 9.24
N LEU A 196 -3.71 -32.22 10.11
CA LEU A 196 -2.90 -32.11 11.32
C LEU A 196 -3.62 -32.62 12.57
N ALA A 197 -4.85 -33.10 12.43
CA ALA A 197 -5.67 -33.53 13.56
C ALA A 197 -4.98 -34.64 14.37
N PRO A 198 -4.84 -34.48 15.71
CA PRO A 198 -4.11 -35.41 16.54
C PRO A 198 -4.81 -36.77 16.71
N ASN A 199 -6.11 -36.82 16.48
CA ASN A 199 -6.96 -38.02 16.56
C ASN A 199 -8.20 -37.88 15.70
N ASP A 200 -9.00 -38.95 15.59
CA ASP A 200 -10.19 -38.97 14.74
C ASP A 200 -11.28 -38.02 15.22
N SER A 201 -11.47 -37.86 16.53
CA SER A 201 -12.45 -36.91 17.09
C SER A 201 -12.11 -35.46 16.69
N ALA A 202 -10.85 -35.05 16.79
CA ALA A 202 -10.41 -33.73 16.33
C ALA A 202 -10.63 -33.56 14.82
N ARG A 203 -10.29 -34.59 14.04
CA ARG A 203 -10.48 -34.60 12.58
C ARG A 203 -11.95 -34.46 12.20
N GLU A 204 -12.82 -35.15 12.90
CA GLU A 204 -14.25 -35.13 12.65
C GLU A 204 -14.88 -33.77 12.98
N ARG A 205 -14.44 -33.14 14.08
CA ARG A 205 -14.82 -31.74 14.41
C ARG A 205 -14.43 -30.75 13.31
N VAL A 206 -13.20 -30.85 12.81
CA VAL A 206 -12.76 -29.97 11.71
C VAL A 206 -13.54 -30.25 10.43
N ARG A 207 -13.78 -31.53 10.09
CA ARG A 207 -14.58 -31.92 8.91
C ARG A 207 -16.04 -31.41 8.99
N ALA A 208 -16.66 -31.51 10.17
CA ALA A 208 -18.00 -30.97 10.38
C ALA A 208 -18.03 -29.45 10.17
N LEU A 209 -16.97 -28.75 10.57
CA LEU A 209 -16.83 -27.32 10.32
C LEU A 209 -16.60 -27.02 8.84
N ILE A 210 -15.73 -27.76 8.14
CA ILE A 210 -15.53 -27.67 6.70
C ILE A 210 -16.85 -27.86 5.95
N ALA A 211 -17.64 -28.87 6.30
CA ALA A 211 -18.95 -29.12 5.67
C ALA A 211 -19.92 -27.92 5.78
N ARG A 212 -19.81 -27.13 6.84
CA ARG A 212 -20.61 -25.89 7.02
C ARG A 212 -20.04 -24.70 6.27
N VAL A 213 -18.71 -24.60 6.16
CA VAL A 213 -17.99 -23.46 5.55
C VAL A 213 -17.95 -23.58 4.02
N HIS A 214 -17.74 -24.78 3.51
CA HIS A 214 -17.54 -25.06 2.10
C HIS A 214 -18.67 -24.54 1.19
N PRO A 215 -19.96 -24.70 1.49
CA PRO A 215 -21.02 -24.20 0.63
C PRO A 215 -21.00 -22.68 0.41
N VAL A 216 -20.38 -21.94 1.33
CA VAL A 216 -20.23 -20.48 1.23
C VAL A 216 -18.90 -20.13 0.58
N GLU A 217 -17.80 -20.68 1.08
CA GLU A 217 -16.44 -20.23 0.73
C GLU A 217 -15.85 -20.92 -0.52
N ALA A 218 -16.47 -21.96 -1.06
CA ALA A 218 -16.08 -22.57 -2.33
C ALA A 218 -16.80 -21.98 -3.55
N ARG A 219 -17.69 -21.01 -3.35
CA ARG A 219 -18.44 -20.37 -4.45
C ARG A 219 -17.81 -19.03 -4.82
N ARG A 220 -18.06 -18.61 -6.06
CA ARG A 220 -17.79 -17.28 -6.60
C ARG A 220 -19.03 -16.69 -7.25
N PRO A 221 -19.11 -15.34 -7.34
CA PRO A 221 -18.45 -14.33 -6.52
C PRO A 221 -19.18 -14.16 -5.19
N LEU A 222 -18.54 -13.43 -4.23
CA LEU A 222 -19.29 -12.88 -3.10
C LEU A 222 -20.26 -11.84 -3.65
N ALA A 223 -21.55 -12.17 -3.68
CA ALA A 223 -22.57 -11.18 -3.97
C ALA A 223 -22.82 -10.31 -2.73
N PRO A 224 -23.19 -9.02 -2.90
CA PRO A 224 -23.70 -8.22 -1.81
C PRO A 224 -24.89 -8.95 -1.17
N GLY A 225 -24.79 -9.27 0.13
CA GLY A 225 -25.83 -10.00 0.86
C GLY A 225 -25.53 -11.50 1.10
N ASP A 226 -24.43 -12.05 0.60
CA ASP A 226 -24.02 -13.39 0.95
C ASP A 226 -23.85 -13.55 2.46
N LEU A 227 -24.15 -14.77 2.94
CA LEU A 227 -23.96 -15.12 4.34
C LEU A 227 -22.54 -14.77 4.80
N PRO A 228 -22.37 -14.27 6.02
CA PRO A 228 -21.05 -13.97 6.53
C PRO A 228 -20.21 -15.23 6.49
N ARG A 229 -19.00 -15.12 5.90
CA ARG A 229 -17.99 -16.16 5.95
C ARG A 229 -17.80 -16.61 7.39
N PHE A 230 -17.42 -17.86 7.59
CA PHE A 230 -17.15 -18.38 8.93
C PHE A 230 -16.30 -17.42 9.75
N ILE A 231 -15.21 -16.93 9.14
CA ILE A 231 -14.24 -16.07 9.81
C ILE A 231 -14.82 -14.71 10.25
N SER A 232 -15.86 -14.21 9.58
CA SER A 232 -16.52 -12.93 9.94
C SER A 232 -17.77 -13.09 10.81
N GLY A 233 -18.21 -14.32 11.06
CA GLY A 233 -19.43 -14.61 11.80
C GLY A 233 -19.28 -15.59 12.97
N ALA A 234 -18.13 -16.24 13.13
CA ALA A 234 -17.91 -17.18 14.22
C ALA A 234 -17.77 -16.43 15.56
N ASP A 235 -18.30 -17.05 16.62
CA ASP A 235 -18.00 -16.66 18.00
C ASP A 235 -16.76 -17.35 18.53
N SER A 236 -16.20 -16.85 19.65
CA SER A 236 -14.98 -17.37 20.25
C SER A 236 -15.09 -18.84 20.65
N THR A 237 -16.28 -19.31 21.02
CA THR A 237 -16.49 -20.69 21.51
C THR A 237 -16.11 -21.75 20.48
N LYS A 238 -16.23 -21.42 19.18
CA LYS A 238 -15.83 -22.34 18.10
C LYS A 238 -14.33 -22.51 18.02
N PHE A 239 -13.57 -21.46 18.29
CA PHE A 239 -12.11 -21.54 18.35
C PHE A 239 -11.64 -22.24 19.60
N ASP A 240 -12.27 -22.00 20.76
CA ASP A 240 -11.96 -22.72 22.01
C ASP A 240 -12.16 -24.23 21.85
N ALA A 241 -13.25 -24.64 21.18
CA ALA A 241 -13.50 -26.05 20.88
C ALA A 241 -12.43 -26.67 19.96
N LEU A 242 -11.94 -25.91 18.97
CA LEU A 242 -10.83 -26.35 18.12
C LEU A 242 -9.52 -26.42 18.90
N ARG A 243 -9.18 -25.43 19.71
CA ARG A 243 -7.99 -25.45 20.56
C ARG A 243 -7.98 -26.64 21.49
N THR A 244 -9.09 -26.90 22.16
CA THR A 244 -9.27 -28.08 23.02
C THR A 244 -9.05 -29.37 22.24
N ALA A 245 -9.58 -29.48 21.03
CA ALA A 245 -9.42 -30.67 20.20
C ALA A 245 -7.97 -30.92 19.77
N PHE A 246 -7.14 -29.88 19.65
CA PHE A 246 -5.72 -29.97 19.29
C PHE A 246 -4.76 -29.96 20.48
N ALA A 247 -5.26 -29.78 21.71
CA ALA A 247 -4.42 -29.68 22.91
C ALA A 247 -3.70 -30.99 23.26
N SER A 248 -4.26 -32.17 22.93
CA SER A 248 -3.69 -33.47 23.21
C SER A 248 -2.37 -33.77 22.49
N ARG A 249 -2.14 -33.11 21.33
CA ARG A 249 -0.90 -33.21 20.58
C ARG A 249 -0.60 -31.83 19.95
N PRO A 250 -0.01 -30.93 20.72
CA PRO A 250 0.29 -29.59 20.22
C PRO A 250 1.23 -29.65 19.00
N SER A 251 0.84 -29.00 17.93
CA SER A 251 1.65 -28.79 16.74
C SER A 251 1.84 -27.30 16.54
N SER A 252 3.07 -26.86 16.32
CA SER A 252 3.36 -25.45 16.03
C SER A 252 2.62 -24.96 14.78
N GLU A 253 2.42 -25.83 13.78
CA GLU A 253 1.65 -25.51 12.58
C GLU A 253 0.14 -25.40 12.89
N ALA A 254 -0.43 -26.32 13.67
CA ALA A 254 -1.84 -26.22 14.06
C ALA A 254 -2.11 -24.98 14.92
N ALA A 255 -1.23 -24.65 15.86
CA ALA A 255 -1.32 -23.44 16.65
C ALA A 255 -1.28 -22.18 15.77
N PHE A 256 -0.38 -22.14 14.78
CA PHE A 256 -0.28 -21.04 13.84
C PHE A 256 -1.57 -20.85 12.99
N LEU A 257 -2.17 -21.96 12.52
CA LEU A 257 -3.42 -21.91 11.76
C LEU A 257 -4.59 -21.41 12.62
N LEU A 258 -4.69 -21.89 13.86
CA LEU A 258 -5.72 -21.45 14.80
C LEU A 258 -5.54 -19.99 15.18
N ASP A 259 -4.31 -19.55 15.47
CA ASP A 259 -4.01 -18.14 15.75
C ASP A 259 -4.38 -17.22 14.58
N ALA A 260 -4.07 -17.62 13.34
CA ALA A 260 -4.41 -16.86 12.15
C ALA A 260 -5.93 -16.69 11.99
N LEU A 261 -6.69 -17.77 12.17
CA LEU A 261 -8.15 -17.75 12.10
C LEU A 261 -8.77 -16.89 13.22
N GLU A 262 -8.33 -17.05 14.46
CA GLU A 262 -8.86 -16.29 15.60
C GLU A 262 -8.57 -14.80 15.50
N LYS A 263 -7.35 -14.42 15.14
CA LYS A 263 -6.96 -13.03 14.93
C LYS A 263 -7.82 -12.39 13.85
N SER A 264 -7.97 -13.07 12.72
CA SER A 264 -8.79 -12.60 11.62
C SER A 264 -10.25 -12.46 12.02
N ASN A 265 -10.80 -13.45 12.74
CA ASN A 265 -12.17 -13.37 13.26
C ASN A 265 -12.38 -12.15 14.16
N ARG A 266 -11.48 -11.87 15.09
CA ARG A 266 -11.59 -10.73 16.01
C ARG A 266 -11.57 -9.40 15.27
N ILE A 267 -10.70 -9.24 14.26
CA ILE A 267 -10.65 -8.06 13.39
C ILE A 267 -12.00 -7.85 12.70
N TYR A 268 -12.57 -8.91 12.11
CA TYR A 268 -13.87 -8.82 11.43
C TYR A 268 -15.04 -8.55 12.37
N LEU A 269 -15.05 -9.14 13.55
CA LEU A 269 -16.10 -8.88 14.52
C LEU A 269 -16.11 -7.42 14.97
N ASN A 270 -14.93 -6.82 15.22
CA ASN A 270 -14.81 -5.41 15.54
C ASN A 270 -15.26 -4.51 14.39
N ASN A 271 -14.88 -4.84 13.15
CA ASN A 271 -15.32 -4.10 11.97
C ASN A 271 -16.84 -4.20 11.74
N ARG A 272 -17.40 -5.39 11.88
CA ARG A 272 -18.84 -5.63 11.76
C ARG A 272 -19.65 -4.86 12.83
N ALA A 273 -19.20 -4.88 14.07
CA ALA A 273 -19.83 -4.15 15.15
C ALA A 273 -19.79 -2.63 14.89
N ALA A 274 -18.70 -2.11 14.33
CA ALA A 274 -18.58 -0.71 13.89
C ALA A 274 -19.60 -0.36 12.81
N GLY A 275 -19.82 -1.23 11.83
CA GLY A 275 -20.85 -1.07 10.81
C GLY A 275 -22.28 -1.06 11.37
N GLN A 276 -22.48 -1.53 12.62
CA GLN A 276 -23.73 -1.50 13.38
C GLN A 276 -23.79 -0.35 14.40
N GLY A 277 -22.84 0.62 14.31
CA GLY A 277 -22.80 1.81 15.16
C GLY A 277 -21.93 1.69 16.42
N ALA A 278 -21.26 0.58 16.66
CA ALA A 278 -20.31 0.47 17.77
C ALA A 278 -19.02 1.25 17.49
N LEU A 279 -18.38 1.79 18.53
CA LEU A 279 -17.10 2.53 18.43
C LEU A 279 -15.88 1.61 18.31
N THR A 280 -16.00 0.51 17.58
CA THR A 280 -14.97 -0.54 17.46
C THR A 280 -14.17 -0.46 16.16
N GLY A 281 -14.55 0.43 15.23
CA GLY A 281 -13.91 0.53 13.92
C GLY A 281 -12.42 0.89 13.99
N TRP A 282 -12.07 1.82 14.87
CA TRP A 282 -10.66 2.15 15.10
C TRP A 282 -9.87 0.96 15.66
N TRP A 283 -10.44 0.23 16.60
CA TRP A 283 -9.82 -0.97 17.18
C TRP A 283 -9.62 -2.06 16.15
N SER A 284 -10.58 -2.24 15.23
CA SER A 284 -10.44 -3.17 14.11
C SER A 284 -9.22 -2.83 13.24
N ASN A 285 -9.09 -1.57 12.83
CA ASN A 285 -7.97 -1.11 12.02
C ASN A 285 -6.63 -1.18 12.77
N ALA A 286 -6.60 -0.77 14.05
CA ALA A 286 -5.40 -0.82 14.88
C ALA A 286 -4.90 -2.26 15.09
N GLU A 287 -5.81 -3.20 15.33
CA GLU A 287 -5.48 -4.62 15.48
C GLU A 287 -5.03 -5.25 14.16
N ARG A 288 -5.68 -4.90 13.04
CA ARG A 288 -5.28 -5.35 11.71
C ARG A 288 -3.87 -4.89 11.38
N GLU A 289 -3.57 -3.61 11.54
CA GLU A 289 -2.23 -3.06 11.27
C GLU A 289 -1.16 -3.66 12.20
N ARG A 290 -1.48 -3.90 13.46
CA ARG A 290 -0.58 -4.60 14.36
C ARG A 290 -0.32 -6.02 13.88
N TYR A 291 -1.35 -6.74 13.44
CA TYR A 291 -1.21 -8.10 12.95
C TYR A 291 -0.38 -8.17 11.67
N ILE A 292 -0.55 -7.23 10.75
CA ILE A 292 0.28 -7.08 9.55
C ILE A 292 1.76 -6.92 9.94
N LYS A 293 2.06 -6.04 10.88
CA LYS A 293 3.43 -5.79 11.38
C LYS A 293 4.03 -7.01 12.09
N ASP A 294 3.24 -7.69 12.93
CA ASP A 294 3.66 -8.91 13.62
C ASP A 294 4.01 -10.02 12.60
N ASN A 295 3.23 -10.16 11.53
CA ASN A 295 3.50 -11.09 10.44
C ASN A 295 4.75 -10.71 9.66
N PHE A 296 4.96 -9.42 9.37
CA PHE A 296 6.17 -8.94 8.73
C PHE A 296 7.42 -9.29 9.57
N VAL A 297 7.43 -8.93 10.84
CA VAL A 297 8.55 -9.22 11.74
C VAL A 297 8.82 -10.73 11.86
N ARG A 298 7.77 -11.55 11.91
CA ARG A 298 7.90 -13.01 11.94
C ARG A 298 8.61 -13.54 10.69
N ASN A 299 8.17 -13.12 9.52
CA ASN A 299 8.75 -13.54 8.26
C ASN A 299 10.17 -13.00 8.08
N TYR A 300 10.42 -11.73 8.41
CA TYR A 300 11.75 -11.13 8.40
C TYR A 300 12.74 -11.92 9.27
N ARG A 301 12.36 -12.21 10.52
CA ARG A 301 13.18 -13.03 11.42
C ARG A 301 13.37 -14.46 10.92
N ALA A 302 12.39 -15.03 10.21
CA ALA A 302 12.54 -16.34 9.59
C ALA A 302 13.56 -16.31 8.45
N ALA A 303 13.56 -15.28 7.61
CA ALA A 303 14.55 -15.06 6.56
C ALA A 303 15.96 -14.90 7.14
N VAL A 304 16.11 -14.11 8.22
CA VAL A 304 17.41 -13.96 8.91
C VAL A 304 17.90 -15.31 9.45
N ARG A 305 17.03 -16.10 10.06
CA ARG A 305 17.40 -17.47 10.54
C ARG A 305 17.76 -18.42 9.39
N ALA A 306 17.21 -18.21 8.20
CA ALA A 306 17.56 -18.97 7.01
C ALA A 306 18.88 -18.53 6.38
N GLY A 307 19.56 -17.51 6.96
CA GLY A 307 20.89 -17.05 6.56
C GLY A 307 20.87 -15.81 5.65
N ASP A 308 19.75 -15.11 5.52
CA ASP A 308 19.72 -13.80 4.88
C ASP A 308 19.94 -12.71 5.94
N SER A 309 21.15 -12.14 5.97
CA SER A 309 21.53 -11.19 7.01
C SER A 309 20.76 -9.85 6.95
N LEU A 310 20.30 -9.46 5.77
CA LEU A 310 19.57 -8.22 5.55
C LEU A 310 18.49 -8.41 4.47
N PRO A 311 17.37 -9.07 4.81
CA PRO A 311 16.30 -9.32 3.85
C PRO A 311 15.80 -8.03 3.19
N ARG A 312 15.81 -8.00 1.85
CA ARG A 312 15.22 -6.92 1.04
C ARG A 312 13.87 -7.38 0.50
N VAL A 313 12.85 -6.58 0.73
CA VAL A 313 11.45 -6.96 0.50
C VAL A 313 10.75 -5.96 -0.40
N LEU A 314 10.12 -6.46 -1.47
CA LEU A 314 9.10 -5.71 -2.19
C LEU A 314 7.75 -5.95 -1.49
N LEU A 315 7.04 -4.88 -1.13
CA LEU A 315 5.73 -4.97 -0.50
C LEU A 315 4.67 -4.37 -1.43
N LYS A 316 3.49 -4.99 -1.53
CA LYS A 316 2.34 -4.46 -2.27
C LYS A 316 1.06 -4.55 -1.44
N PHE A 317 0.44 -3.40 -1.22
CA PHE A 317 -0.77 -3.23 -0.40
C PHE A 317 -1.70 -2.18 -1.02
N GLY A 318 -2.94 -2.16 -0.61
CA GLY A 318 -3.81 -1.02 -0.85
C GLY A 318 -3.17 0.29 -0.36
N SER A 319 -3.39 1.38 -1.10
CA SER A 319 -2.73 2.66 -0.84
C SER A 319 -2.92 3.18 0.58
N VAL A 320 -4.00 2.82 1.26
CA VAL A 320 -4.22 3.20 2.67
C VAL A 320 -3.17 2.62 3.60
N HIS A 321 -2.65 1.42 3.32
CA HIS A 321 -1.68 0.70 4.14
C HIS A 321 -0.23 1.00 3.77
N ALA A 322 0.03 1.38 2.52
CA ALA A 322 1.38 1.45 1.96
C ALA A 322 2.13 2.76 2.22
N GLY A 323 1.44 3.84 2.56
CA GLY A 323 2.05 5.14 2.80
C GLY A 323 2.80 5.23 4.13
N ASN A 324 3.87 6.04 4.15
CA ASN A 324 4.55 6.44 5.39
C ASN A 324 3.76 7.55 6.10
N TRP A 325 2.66 7.21 6.72
CA TRP A 325 1.73 8.18 7.31
C TRP A 325 0.88 7.61 8.46
N LEU A 326 0.20 8.51 9.18
CA LEU A 326 -1.01 8.18 9.90
C LEU A 326 -2.16 8.14 8.88
N SER A 327 -2.67 6.96 8.58
CA SER A 327 -3.64 6.75 7.50
C SER A 327 -5.00 7.42 7.75
N ALA A 328 -5.87 7.40 6.74
CA ALA A 328 -7.25 7.86 6.87
C ALA A 328 -8.06 7.10 7.93
N THR A 329 -7.61 5.92 8.36
CA THR A 329 -8.20 5.15 9.47
C THR A 329 -7.61 5.53 10.84
N ASN A 330 -6.78 6.56 10.91
CA ASN A 330 -6.12 7.08 12.12
C ASN A 330 -5.24 6.04 12.84
N VAL A 331 -4.58 5.19 12.07
CA VAL A 331 -3.58 4.23 12.56
C VAL A 331 -2.28 4.35 11.76
N HIS A 332 -1.14 4.12 12.41
CA HIS A 332 0.14 3.99 11.71
C HIS A 332 0.18 2.68 10.93
N THR A 333 0.47 2.78 9.66
CA THR A 333 0.41 1.69 8.69
C THR A 333 1.64 0.80 8.70
N ILE A 334 1.58 -0.32 7.96
CA ILE A 334 2.78 -1.11 7.65
C ILE A 334 3.81 -0.28 6.89
N GLY A 335 3.37 0.67 6.02
CA GLY A 335 4.28 1.58 5.33
C GLY A 335 5.12 2.41 6.31
N SER A 336 4.49 3.05 7.32
CA SER A 336 5.23 3.77 8.37
C SER A 336 6.18 2.84 9.12
N PHE A 337 5.73 1.63 9.44
CA PHE A 337 6.53 0.67 10.21
C PHE A 337 7.77 0.21 9.44
N VAL A 338 7.67 -0.14 8.17
CA VAL A 338 8.84 -0.60 7.40
C VAL A 338 9.81 0.53 7.13
N HIS A 339 9.36 1.78 7.04
CA HIS A 339 10.22 2.95 6.96
C HIS A 339 11.13 3.05 8.21
N GLU A 340 10.54 3.09 9.39
CA GLU A 340 11.28 3.14 10.65
C GLU A 340 12.14 1.88 10.88
N PHE A 341 11.65 0.72 10.45
CA PHE A 341 12.38 -0.54 10.58
C PHE A 341 13.60 -0.58 9.64
N ALA A 342 13.53 0.02 8.45
CA ALA A 342 14.68 0.17 7.55
C ALA A 342 15.75 1.06 8.19
N ILE A 343 15.36 2.20 8.76
CA ILE A 343 16.27 3.11 9.47
C ILE A 343 16.96 2.38 10.63
N ALA A 344 16.21 1.59 11.41
CA ALA A 344 16.77 0.79 12.50
C ALA A 344 17.79 -0.27 12.03
N ASN A 345 17.68 -0.73 10.78
CA ASN A 345 18.64 -1.64 10.14
C ASN A 345 19.81 -0.90 9.44
N GLY A 346 19.86 0.43 9.49
CA GLY A 346 20.85 1.25 8.80
C GLY A 346 20.59 1.44 7.29
N GLY A 347 19.37 1.18 6.85
CA GLY A 347 18.90 1.35 5.47
C GLY A 347 17.81 2.39 5.33
N ASP A 348 17.10 2.35 4.20
CA ASP A 348 15.99 3.24 3.88
C ASP A 348 14.83 2.43 3.28
N ALA A 349 13.67 3.06 3.14
CA ALA A 349 12.51 2.52 2.45
C ALA A 349 12.03 3.51 1.37
N PHE A 350 11.60 2.97 0.23
CA PHE A 350 10.99 3.76 -0.84
C PHE A 350 9.52 3.43 -0.98
N HIS A 351 8.69 4.44 -0.96
CA HIS A 351 7.24 4.33 -1.03
C HIS A 351 6.72 4.90 -2.34
N MET A 352 6.06 4.09 -3.15
CA MET A 352 5.33 4.58 -4.31
C MET A 352 3.87 4.15 -4.25
N VAL A 353 3.02 4.90 -4.94
CA VAL A 353 1.64 4.49 -5.18
C VAL A 353 1.38 4.39 -6.68
N ALA A 354 0.67 3.34 -7.11
CA ALA A 354 0.27 3.12 -8.48
C ALA A 354 -1.24 3.37 -8.62
N TRP A 355 -1.60 4.34 -9.43
CA TRP A 355 -3.00 4.74 -9.65
C TRP A 355 -3.34 4.83 -11.12
N LEU A 356 -4.56 4.42 -11.45
CA LEU A 356 -5.13 4.55 -12.77
C LEU A 356 -5.52 6.02 -13.02
N VAL A 357 -5.10 6.59 -14.15
CA VAL A 357 -5.49 7.95 -14.55
C VAL A 357 -6.94 7.96 -14.97
N ASN A 358 -7.29 7.02 -15.84
CA ASN A 358 -8.62 6.86 -16.41
C ASN A 358 -8.82 5.39 -16.76
N GLU A 359 -9.90 4.80 -16.28
CA GLU A 359 -10.36 3.48 -16.72
C GLU A 359 -11.88 3.41 -16.61
N PRO A 360 -12.59 3.28 -17.73
CA PRO A 360 -14.04 3.16 -17.72
C PRO A 360 -14.49 1.93 -16.93
N GLY A 361 -15.32 2.14 -15.92
CA GLY A 361 -15.92 1.07 -15.13
C GLY A 361 -15.03 0.46 -14.04
N THR A 362 -13.92 1.12 -13.66
CA THR A 362 -13.17 0.79 -12.45
C THR A 362 -13.82 1.38 -11.21
N TYR A 363 -13.38 0.84 -10.06
CA TYR A 363 -13.87 1.27 -8.76
C TYR A 363 -13.48 2.72 -8.42
N TRP A 364 -12.31 3.19 -8.89
CA TRP A 364 -11.80 4.54 -8.63
C TRP A 364 -10.69 4.91 -9.62
N THR A 365 -10.72 6.14 -10.15
CA THR A 365 -9.66 6.72 -10.99
C THR A 365 -9.31 8.14 -10.53
N LEU A 366 -8.11 8.60 -10.87
CA LEU A 366 -7.69 9.98 -10.58
C LEU A 366 -8.55 11.03 -11.26
N ALA A 367 -9.00 10.75 -12.49
CA ALA A 367 -9.80 11.70 -13.27
C ALA A 367 -11.17 11.99 -12.64
N GLU A 368 -11.70 11.04 -11.83
CA GLU A 368 -12.99 11.18 -11.15
C GLU A 368 -12.87 11.80 -9.76
N SER A 369 -11.65 12.15 -9.33
CA SER A 369 -11.34 12.63 -7.97
C SER A 369 -10.83 14.07 -8.02
N PRO A 370 -11.71 15.06 -7.78
CA PRO A 370 -11.36 16.50 -7.91
C PRO A 370 -10.14 16.90 -7.08
N GLU A 371 -9.95 16.29 -5.93
CA GLU A 371 -8.84 16.55 -5.01
C GLU A 371 -7.47 16.14 -5.59
N TYR A 372 -7.45 15.22 -6.57
CA TYR A 372 -6.23 14.75 -7.23
C TYR A 372 -6.06 15.23 -8.68
N LEU A 373 -6.93 16.13 -9.17
CA LEU A 373 -6.86 16.65 -10.55
C LEU A 373 -5.48 17.16 -10.97
N PRO A 374 -4.68 17.85 -10.12
CA PRO A 374 -3.32 18.24 -10.51
C PRO A 374 -2.43 17.07 -10.92
N LEU A 375 -2.59 15.89 -10.29
CA LEU A 375 -1.87 14.67 -10.68
C LEU A 375 -2.45 14.06 -11.95
N ALA A 376 -3.78 13.98 -12.07
CA ALA A 376 -4.43 13.49 -13.28
C ALA A 376 -3.99 14.30 -14.53
N ASN A 377 -3.88 15.64 -14.40
CA ASN A 377 -3.52 16.56 -15.48
C ASN A 377 -2.06 16.44 -15.97
N VAL A 378 -1.16 15.88 -15.15
CA VAL A 378 0.22 15.62 -15.57
C VAL A 378 0.42 14.17 -16.04
N GLY A 379 -0.55 13.31 -15.78
CA GLY A 379 -0.62 11.96 -16.33
C GLY A 379 -0.99 11.97 -17.83
N SER A 380 -0.79 10.82 -18.45
CA SER A 380 -1.27 10.54 -19.81
C SER A 380 -2.44 9.57 -19.72
N THR A 381 -3.39 9.68 -20.64
CA THR A 381 -4.51 8.72 -20.75
C THR A 381 -4.13 7.41 -21.44
N THR A 382 -2.91 7.31 -22.00
CA THR A 382 -2.45 6.15 -22.77
C THR A 382 -1.05 5.67 -22.43
N GLN A 383 -0.31 6.43 -21.61
CA GLN A 383 1.08 6.13 -21.26
C GLN A 383 1.28 6.12 -19.76
N TRP A 384 2.20 5.33 -19.29
CA TRP A 384 2.57 5.31 -17.88
C TRP A 384 3.62 6.38 -17.59
N THR A 385 3.50 7.00 -16.43
CA THR A 385 4.40 8.07 -15.98
C THR A 385 4.68 7.94 -14.49
N VAL A 386 5.93 7.96 -14.10
CA VAL A 386 6.34 8.11 -12.69
C VAL A 386 6.50 9.60 -12.40
N VAL A 387 5.90 10.09 -11.34
CA VAL A 387 6.12 11.44 -10.81
C VAL A 387 6.91 11.32 -9.52
N ASP A 388 8.13 11.86 -9.47
CA ASP A 388 8.91 11.98 -8.23
C ASP A 388 8.34 13.10 -7.37
N LEU A 389 7.82 12.77 -6.20
CA LEU A 389 7.21 13.72 -5.28
C LEU A 389 8.22 14.39 -4.33
N ARG A 390 9.37 13.78 -4.12
CA ARG A 390 10.36 14.24 -3.15
C ARG A 390 10.83 15.70 -3.37
N PRO A 391 11.09 16.16 -4.62
CA PRO A 391 11.48 17.54 -4.88
C PRO A 391 10.41 18.58 -4.55
N LEU A 392 9.14 18.20 -4.42
CA LEU A 392 8.04 19.09 -4.08
C LEU A 392 7.96 19.39 -2.57
N ARG A 393 8.47 18.49 -1.74
CA ARG A 393 8.37 18.56 -0.26
C ARG A 393 8.90 19.87 0.33
N PRO A 394 10.07 20.40 -0.06
CA PRO A 394 10.57 21.67 0.46
C PRO A 394 9.63 22.85 0.16
N PHE A 395 9.03 22.89 -1.03
CA PHE A 395 8.07 23.93 -1.41
C PHE A 395 6.78 23.84 -0.61
N ALA A 396 6.27 22.62 -0.41
CA ALA A 396 5.08 22.36 0.40
C ALA A 396 5.31 22.74 1.88
N HIS A 397 6.49 22.37 2.43
CA HIS A 397 6.89 22.73 3.79
C HIS A 397 6.98 24.24 3.98
N ALA A 398 7.55 24.96 3.04
CA ALA A 398 7.66 26.42 3.05
C ALA A 398 6.32 27.15 2.77
N GLY A 399 5.19 26.44 2.64
CA GLY A 399 3.87 27.05 2.37
C GLY A 399 3.67 27.59 0.95
N ARG A 400 4.62 27.33 0.04
CA ARG A 400 4.58 27.86 -1.34
C ARG A 400 3.56 27.14 -2.23
N LEU A 401 3.03 25.99 -1.80
CA LEU A 401 2.01 25.20 -2.47
C LEU A 401 0.66 25.27 -1.72
N SER A 402 0.24 26.47 -1.34
CA SER A 402 -0.96 26.72 -0.52
C SER A 402 -2.29 26.37 -1.22
N SER A 403 -2.32 26.32 -2.54
CA SER A 403 -3.48 25.91 -3.35
C SER A 403 -3.65 24.37 -3.44
N MET A 404 -2.66 23.62 -2.97
CA MET A 404 -2.68 22.15 -2.98
C MET A 404 -3.78 21.62 -2.06
N SER A 405 -4.55 20.62 -2.51
CA SER A 405 -5.54 19.94 -1.69
C SER A 405 -4.89 19.27 -0.46
N ARG A 406 -5.70 19.02 0.56
CA ARG A 406 -5.25 18.29 1.76
C ARG A 406 -4.77 16.88 1.39
N GLU A 407 -5.44 16.26 0.45
CA GLU A 407 -5.19 14.90 -0.04
C GLU A 407 -3.86 14.81 -0.79
N ILE A 408 -3.58 15.73 -1.72
CA ILE A 408 -2.26 15.80 -2.38
C ILE A 408 -1.16 16.12 -1.37
N ARG A 409 -1.44 16.99 -0.38
CA ARG A 409 -0.47 17.27 0.68
C ARG A 409 -0.15 16.03 1.51
N ALA A 410 -1.17 15.26 1.89
CA ALA A 410 -0.97 14.01 2.61
C ALA A 410 -0.17 13.00 1.78
N LEU A 411 -0.55 12.84 0.50
CA LEU A 411 0.14 11.97 -0.46
C LEU A 411 1.63 12.33 -0.60
N LEU A 412 1.94 13.63 -0.73
CA LEU A 412 3.30 14.15 -0.91
C LEU A 412 4.26 13.75 0.22
N PHE A 413 3.77 13.64 1.44
CA PHE A 413 4.58 13.25 2.60
C PHE A 413 4.50 11.76 2.90
N ALA A 414 3.51 11.06 2.35
CA ALA A 414 3.34 9.62 2.53
C ALA A 414 4.09 8.78 1.50
N TYR A 415 4.31 9.32 0.30
CA TYR A 415 4.89 8.60 -0.84
C TYR A 415 6.03 9.38 -1.48
N ASP A 416 7.05 8.69 -1.94
CA ASP A 416 8.18 9.25 -2.66
C ASP A 416 7.87 9.46 -4.15
N ALA A 417 7.02 8.60 -4.71
CA ALA A 417 6.61 8.69 -6.10
C ALA A 417 5.17 8.21 -6.32
N VAL A 418 4.58 8.67 -7.43
CA VAL A 418 3.31 8.15 -7.96
C VAL A 418 3.56 7.57 -9.35
N LEU A 419 3.13 6.32 -9.58
CA LEU A 419 2.99 5.75 -10.91
C LEU A 419 1.58 6.05 -11.42
N LEU A 420 1.49 6.89 -12.43
CA LEU A 420 0.27 7.21 -13.15
C LEU A 420 0.13 6.25 -14.33
N ILE A 421 -0.86 5.37 -14.26
CA ILE A 421 -1.14 4.35 -15.27
C ILE A 421 -2.21 4.90 -16.24
N GLY A 422 -1.80 5.27 -17.44
CA GLY A 422 -2.71 5.65 -18.52
C GLY A 422 -3.05 4.47 -19.40
N GLY A 423 -4.31 4.38 -19.86
CA GLY A 423 -4.80 3.25 -20.63
C GLY A 423 -4.88 1.95 -19.82
N GLY A 424 -5.08 2.09 -18.52
CA GLY A 424 -5.16 0.95 -17.59
C GLY A 424 -6.28 -0.01 -17.96
N THR A 425 -6.12 -1.27 -17.54
CA THR A 425 -7.05 -2.35 -17.81
C THR A 425 -7.53 -3.01 -16.51
N ARG A 426 -8.77 -3.50 -16.57
CA ARG A 426 -9.34 -4.24 -15.45
C ARG A 426 -8.76 -5.66 -15.39
N GLY A 427 -8.51 -6.15 -14.20
CA GLY A 427 -8.09 -7.53 -13.99
C GLY A 427 -9.12 -8.55 -14.49
N THR A 428 -8.64 -9.66 -14.99
CA THR A 428 -9.46 -10.75 -15.56
C THR A 428 -9.65 -11.91 -14.58
N HIS A 429 -10.62 -12.78 -14.90
CA HIS A 429 -10.90 -13.99 -14.11
C HIS A 429 -11.03 -15.24 -15.01
N GLN A 430 -10.56 -15.16 -16.25
CA GLN A 430 -10.76 -16.19 -17.27
C GLN A 430 -10.08 -17.52 -16.92
N LYS A 431 -8.84 -17.47 -16.41
CA LYS A 431 -8.07 -18.65 -16.02
C LYS A 431 -8.56 -19.28 -14.71
N LEU A 432 -9.13 -18.46 -13.85
CA LEU A 432 -9.71 -18.91 -12.58
C LEU A 432 -11.08 -19.56 -12.78
N GLY A 433 -11.66 -19.37 -13.93
CA GLY A 433 -13.02 -19.83 -14.29
C GLY A 433 -14.07 -18.92 -13.68
N ASP A 434 -15.06 -18.55 -14.48
CA ASP A 434 -16.27 -17.93 -13.96
C ASP A 434 -16.91 -18.91 -12.99
N ALA A 435 -17.20 -18.43 -11.79
CA ALA A 435 -17.97 -19.19 -10.84
C ALA A 435 -19.38 -19.37 -11.42
N ARG A 436 -19.70 -20.57 -11.84
CA ARG A 436 -21.07 -20.99 -12.15
C ARG A 436 -21.84 -21.34 -10.89
#